data_0877e8dfa211334de658ccc7e4de9998
#
_entry.id   0877e8dfa211334de658ccc7e4de9998
#
_cell.length_a   1.000
_cell.length_b   1.000
_cell.length_c   1.000
_cell.angle_alpha   90.00
_cell.angle_beta   90.00
_cell.angle_gamma   90.00
#
_symmetry.space_group_name_H-M   'P 1'
#
loop_
_entity.id
_entity.type
_entity.pdbx_description
1 polymer ?
#
loop_
_entity_poly.entity_id
_entity_poly.type
_entity_poly.pdbx_seq_one_letter_code
_entity_poly.pdbx_strand_id
1 'polypeptide(L)'
;IDAIGHRVVHGGEIFKESAVINEKTMKKIEECSEFAPLHNPAAILGMKACENVMPGKPMVAVFDTTFHQTMPKDKYIYPIPYEYYEKYGVRKYGAHGTSHMYVSQRLAEIENKNIEDLKIVTCHLGQGSSICAVKGGKSIDTSMGLTPLGGIPMVTRSGDLDPSVVTYLMKKEKLTA
;
A
#
# COMPACT_ATOMS: atom_id res chain seq x y z
N ILE A 1 -10.84 -24.56 -10.18
CA ILE A 1 -10.40 -23.45 -9.31
C ILE A 1 -10.79 -23.82 -7.88
N ASP A 2 -9.83 -23.80 -6.97
CA ASP A 2 -10.02 -24.21 -5.58
C ASP A 2 -10.20 -23.00 -4.66
N ALA A 3 -9.52 -21.88 -4.94
CA ALA A 3 -9.59 -20.63 -4.20
C ALA A 3 -9.27 -19.44 -5.10
N ILE A 4 -9.61 -18.22 -4.63
CA ILE A 4 -9.40 -16.97 -5.37
C ILE A 4 -8.62 -16.00 -4.49
N GLY A 5 -7.49 -15.48 -4.99
CA GLY A 5 -6.73 -14.43 -4.37
C GLY A 5 -7.07 -13.07 -4.99
N HIS A 6 -7.34 -12.07 -4.15
CA HIS A 6 -7.61 -10.71 -4.57
C HIS A 6 -6.54 -9.76 -4.03
N ARG A 7 -5.89 -9.02 -4.92
CA ARG A 7 -5.04 -7.89 -4.52
C ARG A 7 -5.91 -6.70 -4.17
N VAL A 8 -5.65 -6.11 -2.99
CA VAL A 8 -6.29 -4.89 -2.51
C VAL A 8 -5.19 -3.86 -2.23
N VAL A 9 -5.34 -2.65 -2.75
CA VAL A 9 -4.27 -1.65 -2.66
C VAL A 9 -4.12 -1.14 -1.22
N HIS A 10 -5.23 -0.88 -0.51
CA HIS A 10 -5.15 -0.28 0.81
C HIS A 10 -5.95 -1.05 1.86
N GLY A 11 -5.26 -1.47 2.93
CA GLY A 11 -5.86 -2.17 4.05
C GLY A 11 -5.95 -1.33 5.34
N GLY A 12 -5.56 -0.05 5.30
CA GLY A 12 -5.52 0.81 6.47
C GLY A 12 -4.63 0.23 7.58
N GLU A 13 -4.91 0.57 8.81
CA GLU A 13 -4.34 -0.08 9.99
C GLU A 13 -5.16 -1.31 10.43
N ILE A 14 -6.27 -1.58 9.73
CA ILE A 14 -7.21 -2.65 10.04
C ILE A 14 -6.63 -4.00 9.64
N PHE A 15 -6.02 -4.09 8.45
CA PHE A 15 -5.52 -5.33 7.88
C PHE A 15 -4.00 -5.44 8.04
N LYS A 16 -3.58 -6.19 9.07
CA LYS A 16 -2.16 -6.48 9.35
C LYS A 16 -1.65 -7.74 8.66
N GLU A 17 -2.56 -8.51 8.06
CA GLU A 17 -2.32 -9.74 7.32
C GLU A 17 -3.38 -9.95 6.25
N SER A 18 -3.21 -10.96 5.42
CA SER A 18 -4.22 -11.38 4.45
C SER A 18 -5.49 -11.81 5.17
N ALA A 19 -6.66 -11.57 4.58
CA ALA A 19 -7.93 -11.85 5.22
C ALA A 19 -8.86 -12.66 4.31
N VAL A 20 -9.55 -13.64 4.89
CA VAL A 20 -10.66 -14.35 4.20
C VAL A 20 -11.79 -13.35 3.95
N ILE A 21 -12.28 -13.32 2.70
CA ILE A 21 -13.35 -12.43 2.28
C ILE A 21 -14.70 -12.98 2.76
N ASN A 22 -15.41 -12.14 3.48
CA ASN A 22 -16.79 -12.30 3.92
C ASN A 22 -17.43 -10.91 4.03
N GLU A 23 -18.70 -10.82 4.36
CA GLU A 23 -19.41 -9.54 4.49
C GLU A 23 -18.72 -8.53 5.42
N LYS A 24 -18.19 -8.99 6.56
CA LYS A 24 -17.47 -8.15 7.52
C LYS A 24 -16.16 -7.63 6.95
N THR A 25 -15.41 -8.49 6.27
CA THR A 25 -14.15 -8.13 5.60
C THR A 25 -14.42 -7.14 4.47
N MET A 26 -15.46 -7.38 3.67
CA MET A 26 -15.85 -6.48 2.57
C MET A 26 -16.18 -5.06 3.08
N LYS A 27 -16.96 -4.93 4.14
CA LYS A 27 -17.26 -3.62 4.76
C LYS A 27 -16.00 -2.89 5.20
N LYS A 28 -15.06 -3.59 5.85
CA LYS A 28 -13.78 -3.01 6.27
C LYS A 28 -12.90 -2.58 5.09
N ILE A 29 -12.93 -3.32 3.98
CA ILE A 29 -12.22 -2.92 2.76
C ILE A 29 -12.87 -1.67 2.16
N GLU A 30 -14.20 -1.55 2.23
CA GLU A 30 -14.94 -0.39 1.78
C GLU A 30 -14.58 0.86 2.61
N GLU A 31 -14.48 0.74 3.94
CA GLU A 31 -14.00 1.82 4.82
C GLU A 31 -12.61 2.32 4.44
N CYS A 32 -11.70 1.43 3.99
CA CYS A 32 -10.37 1.80 3.51
C CYS A 32 -10.37 2.47 2.13
N SER A 33 -11.52 2.57 1.44
CA SER A 33 -11.60 3.16 0.10
C SER A 33 -11.32 4.66 0.07
N GLU A 34 -11.48 5.36 1.19
CA GLU A 34 -11.11 6.78 1.30
C GLU A 34 -9.61 7.04 1.04
N PHE A 35 -8.74 6.06 1.41
CA PHE A 35 -7.30 6.14 1.17
C PHE A 35 -6.89 5.68 -0.25
N ALA A 36 -7.75 4.94 -0.95
CA ALA A 36 -7.51 4.42 -2.29
C ALA A 36 -8.78 4.46 -3.16
N PRO A 37 -9.37 5.64 -3.41
CA PRO A 37 -10.67 5.77 -4.07
C PRO A 37 -10.69 5.27 -5.52
N LEU A 38 -9.54 5.22 -6.19
CA LEU A 38 -9.42 4.70 -7.56
C LEU A 38 -9.18 3.18 -7.61
N HIS A 39 -8.86 2.53 -6.48
CA HIS A 39 -8.41 1.15 -6.47
C HIS A 39 -9.33 0.21 -5.66
N ASN A 40 -9.61 0.54 -4.40
CA ASN A 40 -10.39 -0.34 -3.53
C ASN A 40 -11.83 -0.60 -4.05
N PRO A 41 -12.57 0.41 -4.54
CA PRO A 41 -13.90 0.15 -5.11
C PRO A 41 -13.86 -0.83 -6.29
N ALA A 42 -12.86 -0.72 -7.16
CA ALA A 42 -12.68 -1.66 -8.28
C ALA A 42 -12.36 -3.08 -7.79
N ALA A 43 -11.54 -3.21 -6.75
CA ALA A 43 -11.24 -4.51 -6.14
C ALA A 43 -12.51 -5.14 -5.52
N ILE A 44 -13.34 -4.35 -4.82
CA ILE A 44 -14.62 -4.82 -4.26
C ILE A 44 -15.56 -5.31 -5.38
N LEU A 45 -15.65 -4.58 -6.48
CA LEU A 45 -16.44 -4.98 -7.63
C LEU A 45 -15.96 -6.33 -8.20
N GLY A 46 -14.64 -6.51 -8.32
CA GLY A 46 -14.04 -7.77 -8.74
C GLY A 46 -14.35 -8.94 -7.79
N MET A 47 -14.32 -8.69 -6.47
CA MET A 47 -14.70 -9.70 -5.46
C MET A 47 -16.16 -10.14 -5.61
N LYS A 48 -17.08 -9.18 -5.73
CA LYS A 48 -18.52 -9.46 -5.95
C LYS A 48 -18.75 -10.21 -7.24
N ALA A 49 -18.05 -9.86 -8.32
CA ALA A 49 -18.14 -10.58 -9.58
C ALA A 49 -17.66 -12.03 -9.46
N CYS A 50 -16.54 -12.27 -8.77
CA CYS A 50 -16.05 -13.63 -8.51
C CYS A 50 -17.01 -14.45 -7.65
N GLU A 51 -17.62 -13.86 -6.63
CA GLU A 51 -18.63 -14.52 -5.79
C GLU A 51 -19.84 -14.95 -6.61
N ASN A 52 -20.31 -14.08 -7.53
CA ASN A 52 -21.45 -14.40 -8.41
C ASN A 52 -21.14 -15.51 -9.43
N VAL A 53 -19.93 -15.52 -10.00
CA VAL A 53 -19.56 -16.49 -11.04
C VAL A 53 -19.08 -17.82 -10.44
N MET A 54 -18.49 -17.79 -9.26
CA MET A 54 -17.92 -18.94 -8.57
C MET A 54 -18.41 -19.03 -7.12
N PRO A 55 -19.71 -19.21 -6.89
CA PRO A 55 -20.28 -19.19 -5.55
C PRO A 55 -19.66 -20.30 -4.67
N GLY A 56 -19.43 -19.96 -3.39
CA GLY A 56 -18.87 -20.90 -2.41
C GLY A 56 -17.38 -21.18 -2.52
N LYS A 57 -16.67 -20.56 -3.46
CA LYS A 57 -15.21 -20.68 -3.50
C LYS A 57 -14.56 -19.77 -2.45
N PRO A 58 -13.58 -20.28 -1.68
CA PRO A 58 -12.83 -19.45 -0.75
C PRO A 58 -12.16 -18.28 -1.46
N MET A 59 -12.31 -17.07 -0.91
CA MET A 59 -11.66 -15.88 -1.42
C MET A 59 -10.80 -15.25 -0.33
N VAL A 60 -9.60 -14.77 -0.70
CA VAL A 60 -8.64 -14.13 0.21
C VAL A 60 -8.23 -12.78 -0.35
N ALA A 61 -8.30 -11.75 0.49
CA ALA A 61 -7.75 -10.43 0.19
C ALA A 61 -6.30 -10.34 0.69
N VAL A 62 -5.41 -9.85 -0.19
CA VAL A 62 -3.99 -9.58 0.12
C VAL A 62 -3.75 -8.09 -0.11
N PHE A 63 -3.24 -7.40 0.90
CA PHE A 63 -3.16 -5.94 0.90
C PHE A 63 -1.74 -5.45 0.62
N ASP A 64 -1.62 -4.48 -0.26
CA ASP A 64 -0.32 -3.87 -0.60
C ASP A 64 0.34 -3.17 0.60
N THR A 65 -0.47 -2.69 1.55
CA THR A 65 0.01 -1.96 2.73
C THR A 65 0.48 -2.87 3.88
N THR A 66 0.12 -4.15 3.87
CA THR A 66 0.34 -5.06 5.01
C THR A 66 1.83 -5.24 5.35
N PHE A 67 2.69 -5.44 4.35
CA PHE A 67 4.13 -5.61 4.58
C PHE A 67 4.76 -4.41 5.30
N HIS A 68 4.23 -3.21 5.05
CA HIS A 68 4.73 -1.96 5.62
C HIS A 68 4.19 -1.66 7.03
N GLN A 69 3.32 -2.49 7.59
CA GLN A 69 2.81 -2.32 8.96
C GLN A 69 3.90 -2.52 10.03
N THR A 70 5.06 -3.05 9.63
CA THR A 70 6.23 -3.21 10.51
C THR A 70 7.10 -1.96 10.61
N MET A 71 6.80 -0.89 9.86
CA MET A 71 7.53 0.37 9.96
C MET A 71 7.42 0.96 11.37
N PRO A 72 8.52 1.47 11.95
CA PRO A 72 8.49 2.13 13.25
C PRO A 72 7.79 3.50 13.16
N LYS A 73 7.29 3.98 14.29
CA LYS A 73 6.45 5.18 14.38
C LYS A 73 7.12 6.45 13.81
N ASP A 74 8.40 6.62 14.04
CA ASP A 74 9.20 7.73 13.53
C ASP A 74 9.37 7.74 12.00
N LYS A 75 9.01 6.65 11.31
CA LYS A 75 9.03 6.52 9.85
C LYS A 75 7.66 6.71 9.20
N TYR A 76 6.58 6.37 9.92
CA TYR A 76 5.26 6.46 9.30
C TYR A 76 4.46 7.72 9.70
N ILE A 77 4.81 8.42 10.77
CA ILE A 77 4.15 9.68 11.16
C ILE A 77 4.69 10.83 10.32
N TYR A 78 3.77 11.64 9.78
CA TYR A 78 4.13 12.88 9.10
C TYR A 78 4.41 14.01 10.12
N PRO A 79 5.30 14.96 9.81
CA PRO A 79 5.60 16.11 10.65
C PRO A 79 4.50 17.20 10.57
N ILE A 80 3.28 16.81 10.90
CA ILE A 80 2.07 17.65 10.98
C ILE A 80 1.41 17.41 12.35
N PRO A 81 0.42 18.21 12.79
CA PRO A 81 -0.23 17.99 14.07
C PRO A 81 -0.68 16.53 14.25
N TYR A 82 -0.24 15.91 15.35
CA TYR A 82 -0.42 14.48 15.61
C TYR A 82 -1.89 14.05 15.67
N GLU A 83 -2.78 15.01 16.01
CA GLU A 83 -4.23 14.79 16.02
C GLU A 83 -4.79 14.30 14.66
N TYR A 84 -4.16 14.63 13.53
CA TYR A 84 -4.60 14.14 12.23
C TYR A 84 -4.33 12.65 12.04
N TYR A 85 -3.27 12.15 12.65
CA TYR A 85 -3.07 10.70 12.72
C TYR A 85 -4.15 10.05 13.62
N GLU A 86 -4.39 10.60 14.81
CA GLU A 86 -5.36 10.01 15.75
C GLU A 86 -6.79 10.03 15.23
N LYS A 87 -7.20 11.12 14.57
CA LYS A 87 -8.58 11.28 14.08
C LYS A 87 -8.83 10.59 12.75
N TYR A 88 -7.87 10.65 11.83
CA TYR A 88 -8.08 10.32 10.43
C TYR A 88 -7.12 9.27 9.90
N GLY A 89 -6.25 8.73 10.72
CA GLY A 89 -5.26 7.75 10.28
C GLY A 89 -4.25 8.29 9.28
N VAL A 90 -3.97 9.62 9.30
CA VAL A 90 -3.03 10.26 8.38
C VAL A 90 -1.61 9.87 8.73
N ARG A 91 -1.08 8.91 7.97
CA ARG A 91 0.27 8.36 8.13
C ARG A 91 0.78 7.82 6.79
N LYS A 92 2.08 7.50 6.73
CA LYS A 92 2.65 6.70 5.64
C LYS A 92 2.20 5.25 5.78
N TYR A 93 1.56 4.69 4.75
CA TYR A 93 1.20 3.27 4.66
C TYR A 93 2.08 2.51 3.69
N GLY A 94 2.49 3.14 2.59
CA GLY A 94 3.19 2.49 1.51
C GLY A 94 2.28 1.64 0.62
N ALA A 95 2.85 1.10 -0.43
CA ALA A 95 2.17 0.15 -1.32
C ALA A 95 3.18 -0.83 -1.96
N HIS A 96 2.71 -1.72 -2.83
CA HIS A 96 3.50 -2.79 -3.43
C HIS A 96 4.14 -3.76 -2.40
N GLY A 97 3.59 -3.83 -1.19
CA GLY A 97 4.15 -4.59 -0.08
C GLY A 97 4.35 -6.06 -0.40
N THR A 98 3.41 -6.70 -1.10
CA THR A 98 3.55 -8.09 -1.56
C THR A 98 4.77 -8.29 -2.45
N SER A 99 5.03 -7.34 -3.36
CA SER A 99 6.21 -7.37 -4.23
C SER A 99 7.51 -7.20 -3.42
N HIS A 100 7.56 -6.21 -2.53
CA HIS A 100 8.73 -5.96 -1.69
C HIS A 100 9.04 -7.15 -0.77
N MET A 101 8.02 -7.75 -0.18
CA MET A 101 8.14 -8.96 0.64
C MET A 101 8.71 -10.11 -0.17
N TYR A 102 8.08 -10.42 -1.32
CA TYR A 102 8.49 -11.53 -2.17
C TYR A 102 9.94 -11.38 -2.66
N VAL A 103 10.30 -10.21 -3.20
CA VAL A 103 11.64 -9.96 -3.74
C VAL A 103 12.70 -10.05 -2.65
N SER A 104 12.44 -9.56 -1.45
CA SER A 104 13.39 -9.66 -0.33
C SER A 104 13.58 -11.10 0.15
N GLN A 105 12.52 -11.89 0.23
CA GLN A 105 12.59 -13.32 0.56
C GLN A 105 13.33 -14.09 -0.54
N ARG A 106 12.99 -13.81 -1.80
CA ARG A 106 13.62 -14.49 -2.93
C ARG A 106 15.11 -14.20 -3.04
N LEU A 107 15.53 -12.96 -2.72
CA LEU A 107 16.95 -12.62 -2.64
C LEU A 107 17.67 -13.45 -1.57
N ALA A 108 17.09 -13.59 -0.39
CA ALA A 108 17.67 -14.39 0.69
C ALA A 108 17.85 -15.86 0.29
N GLU A 109 16.87 -16.44 -0.41
CA GLU A 109 16.95 -17.80 -0.96
C GLU A 109 18.07 -17.95 -2.00
N ILE A 110 18.15 -17.01 -2.97
CA ILE A 110 19.17 -17.05 -4.04
C ILE A 110 20.58 -16.94 -3.45
N GLU A 111 20.76 -16.06 -2.47
CA GLU A 111 22.02 -15.84 -1.77
C GLU A 111 22.34 -16.92 -0.73
N ASN A 112 21.39 -17.85 -0.49
CA ASN A 112 21.48 -18.86 0.56
C ASN A 112 21.83 -18.26 1.94
N LYS A 113 21.15 -17.15 2.29
CA LYS A 113 21.32 -16.42 3.54
C LYS A 113 20.04 -16.38 4.35
N ASN A 114 20.15 -16.31 5.66
CA ASN A 114 18.98 -16.06 6.51
C ASN A 114 18.51 -14.63 6.33
N ILE A 115 17.23 -14.43 6.00
CA ILE A 115 16.64 -13.12 5.78
C ILE A 115 16.74 -12.21 7.01
N GLU A 116 16.78 -12.79 8.22
CA GLU A 116 16.90 -12.05 9.47
C GLU A 116 18.23 -11.29 9.59
N ASP A 117 19.27 -11.75 8.89
CA ASP A 117 20.60 -11.14 8.90
C ASP A 117 20.78 -10.07 7.82
N LEU A 118 19.79 -9.92 6.92
CA LEU A 118 19.91 -9.08 5.74
C LEU A 118 19.34 -7.68 5.94
N LYS A 119 20.02 -6.71 5.32
CA LYS A 119 19.54 -5.35 5.06
C LYS A 119 19.46 -5.17 3.56
N ILE A 120 18.26 -4.95 3.06
CA ILE A 120 17.96 -4.98 1.63
C ILE A 120 17.25 -3.67 1.24
N VAL A 121 17.56 -3.15 0.07
CA VAL A 121 16.73 -2.16 -0.60
C VAL A 121 16.07 -2.85 -1.80
N THR A 122 14.75 -2.87 -1.81
CA THR A 122 13.98 -3.44 -2.92
C THR A 122 13.38 -2.31 -3.76
N CYS A 123 13.43 -2.46 -5.08
CA CYS A 123 12.89 -1.51 -6.05
C CYS A 123 11.79 -2.21 -6.86
N HIS A 124 10.57 -1.74 -6.70
CA HIS A 124 9.46 -2.11 -7.58
C HIS A 124 9.32 -1.01 -8.62
N LEU A 125 9.73 -1.28 -9.86
CA LEU A 125 9.82 -0.29 -10.94
C LEU A 125 8.89 -0.69 -12.10
N GLY A 126 7.72 -0.08 -12.16
CA GLY A 126 6.71 -0.25 -13.20
C GLY A 126 6.05 1.10 -13.52
N GLN A 127 4.81 1.09 -13.99
CA GLN A 127 4.03 2.33 -14.14
C GLN A 127 3.82 3.01 -12.77
N GLY A 128 3.51 2.25 -11.74
CA GLY A 128 3.69 2.64 -10.36
C GLY A 128 5.06 2.17 -9.89
N SER A 129 5.78 2.98 -9.13
CA SER A 129 7.13 2.66 -8.66
C SER A 129 7.30 3.00 -7.18
N SER A 130 8.02 2.15 -6.48
CA SER A 130 8.36 2.38 -5.08
C SER A 130 9.68 1.73 -4.70
N ILE A 131 10.30 2.27 -3.67
CA ILE A 131 11.52 1.74 -3.06
C ILE A 131 11.19 1.42 -1.59
N CYS A 132 11.70 0.30 -1.10
CA CYS A 132 11.49 -0.11 0.28
C CYS A 132 12.81 -0.53 0.92
N ALA A 133 13.05 -0.06 2.12
CA ALA A 133 14.12 -0.53 2.98
C ALA A 133 13.61 -1.70 3.84
N VAL A 134 14.28 -2.84 3.73
CA VAL A 134 13.94 -4.08 4.45
C VAL A 134 15.10 -4.46 5.36
N LYS A 135 14.81 -4.74 6.62
CA LYS A 135 15.78 -5.24 7.60
C LYS A 135 15.19 -6.44 8.31
N GLY A 136 15.91 -7.56 8.28
CA GLY A 136 15.46 -8.78 8.94
C GLY A 136 14.09 -9.27 8.43
N GLY A 137 13.82 -9.14 7.11
CA GLY A 137 12.56 -9.52 6.50
C GLY A 137 11.38 -8.58 6.79
N LYS A 138 11.62 -7.44 7.47
CA LYS A 138 10.58 -6.46 7.83
C LYS A 138 10.80 -5.14 7.09
N SER A 139 9.73 -4.54 6.58
CA SER A 139 9.77 -3.18 6.05
C SER A 139 10.08 -2.20 7.18
N ILE A 140 11.12 -1.41 7.02
CA ILE A 140 11.51 -0.36 7.98
C ILE A 140 11.28 1.05 7.45
N ASP A 141 11.15 1.20 6.13
CA ASP A 141 10.72 2.42 5.46
C ASP A 141 10.32 2.11 4.01
N THR A 142 9.51 2.98 3.41
CA THR A 142 9.12 2.87 2.00
C THR A 142 8.89 4.26 1.41
N SER A 143 9.03 4.39 0.10
CA SER A 143 8.91 5.68 -0.58
C SER A 143 7.48 6.17 -0.72
N MET A 144 6.49 5.30 -0.94
CA MET A 144 5.08 5.73 -1.04
C MET A 144 4.53 6.12 0.33
N GLY A 145 3.63 7.11 0.33
CA GLY A 145 3.09 7.76 1.54
C GLY A 145 1.73 7.26 1.99
N LEU A 146 0.84 8.21 2.30
CA LEU A 146 -0.58 7.97 2.63
C LEU A 146 -1.29 7.27 1.47
N THR A 147 -0.98 7.69 0.25
CA THR A 147 -1.49 7.11 -1.00
C THR A 147 -0.32 6.66 -1.88
N PRO A 148 -0.57 5.90 -2.96
CA PRO A 148 0.46 5.54 -3.93
C PRO A 148 0.98 6.71 -4.80
N LEU A 149 0.77 7.95 -4.39
CA LEU A 149 1.20 9.16 -5.13
C LEU A 149 2.60 9.62 -4.74
N GLY A 150 2.96 9.54 -3.44
CA GLY A 150 4.24 10.01 -2.91
C GLY A 150 5.43 9.13 -3.29
N GLY A 151 6.62 9.61 -2.95
CA GLY A 151 7.89 8.91 -3.15
C GLY A 151 8.61 9.30 -4.43
N ILE A 152 9.13 8.31 -5.15
CA ILE A 152 9.88 8.54 -6.40
C ILE A 152 8.93 8.93 -7.55
N PRO A 153 9.41 9.70 -8.56
CA PRO A 153 8.64 9.99 -9.77
C PRO A 153 8.23 8.71 -10.50
N MET A 154 7.02 8.71 -11.06
CA MET A 154 6.41 7.59 -11.77
C MET A 154 5.90 8.05 -13.14
N VAL A 155 5.38 7.15 -13.95
CA VAL A 155 4.93 7.48 -15.32
C VAL A 155 3.87 8.59 -15.34
N THR A 156 2.90 8.56 -14.41
CA THR A 156 1.79 9.51 -14.34
C THR A 156 1.63 10.19 -12.98
N ARG A 157 2.61 10.03 -12.09
CA ARG A 157 2.60 10.56 -10.72
C ARG A 157 3.92 11.27 -10.44
N SER A 158 3.84 12.46 -9.84
CA SER A 158 5.02 13.28 -9.55
C SER A 158 5.98 12.65 -8.53
N GLY A 159 5.48 11.76 -7.67
CA GLY A 159 6.20 11.43 -6.45
C GLY A 159 6.15 12.57 -5.44
N ASP A 160 7.16 12.66 -4.59
CA ASP A 160 7.28 13.74 -3.60
C ASP A 160 7.45 15.08 -4.31
N LEU A 161 6.66 16.04 -3.91
CA LEU A 161 6.63 17.40 -4.45
C LEU A 161 6.52 18.39 -3.29
N ASP A 162 7.21 19.52 -3.41
CA ASP A 162 6.97 20.64 -2.50
C ASP A 162 5.50 21.10 -2.65
N PRO A 163 4.69 21.05 -1.59
CA PRO A 163 3.26 21.40 -1.64
C PRO A 163 3.01 22.81 -2.18
N SER A 164 3.95 23.74 -2.02
CA SER A 164 3.84 25.10 -2.52
C SER A 164 3.84 25.19 -4.03
N VAL A 165 4.42 24.21 -4.75
CA VAL A 165 4.40 24.14 -6.22
C VAL A 165 2.96 24.04 -6.72
N VAL A 166 2.12 23.24 -6.07
CA VAL A 166 0.71 23.06 -6.45
C VAL A 166 -0.03 24.40 -6.38
N THR A 167 0.04 25.08 -5.24
CA THR A 167 -0.66 26.36 -5.03
C THR A 167 -0.06 27.48 -5.90
N TYR A 168 1.25 27.46 -6.15
CA TYR A 168 1.90 28.39 -7.05
C TYR A 168 1.39 28.26 -8.50
N LEU A 169 1.36 27.02 -9.02
CA LEU A 169 0.87 26.76 -10.38
C LEU A 169 -0.62 27.07 -10.52
N MET A 170 -1.45 26.66 -9.55
CA MET A 170 -2.88 27.01 -9.54
C MET A 170 -3.09 28.52 -9.67
N LYS A 171 -2.32 29.31 -8.91
CA LYS A 171 -2.40 30.78 -8.98
C LYS A 171 -1.92 31.33 -10.34
N LYS A 172 -0.82 30.79 -10.91
CA LYS A 172 -0.26 31.23 -12.19
C LYS A 172 -1.18 30.90 -13.37
N GLU A 173 -1.68 29.70 -13.40
CA GLU A 173 -2.52 29.15 -14.48
C GLU A 173 -4.02 29.38 -14.27
N LYS A 174 -4.42 30.06 -13.16
CA LYS A 174 -5.82 30.29 -12.78
C LYS A 174 -6.66 29.00 -12.69
N LEU A 175 -6.04 27.91 -12.20
CA LEU A 175 -6.70 26.62 -12.01
C LEU A 175 -7.51 26.62 -10.72
N THR A 176 -8.59 25.82 -10.70
CA THR A 176 -9.36 25.48 -9.48
C THR A 176 -8.88 24.15 -8.89
N ALA A 177 -9.19 23.90 -7.62
CA ALA A 177 -8.92 22.63 -6.97
C ALA A 177 -9.85 21.53 -7.51
#